data_fc2a3515bdbf9f593d5358b89b9959e8
#
_entry.id   fc2a3515bdbf9f593d5358b89b9959e8
#
_cell.length_a   1.000
_cell.length_b   1.000
_cell.length_c   1.000
_cell.angle_alpha   90.00
_cell.angle_beta   90.00
_cell.angle_gamma   90.00
#
_symmetry.space_group_name_H-M   'P 1'
#
loop_
_entity.id
_entity.type
_entity.pdbx_description
1 polymer ?
#
loop_
_entity_poly.entity_id
_entity_poly.type
_entity_poly.pdbx_seq_one_letter_code
_entity_poly.pdbx_strand_id
1 'polypeptide(L)'
;VKYAVSSNDARPNQCCIEFLKDKIIAVDGYRLAMSTDPAVNVEKPFYIPPEVMAELTMFKDQDCTISVGEEWAAVESETLRVLTRIPGYDGFDVERAIPTSFSTEYPVDVDQLLDEVRYLNGFITAKTRKPIRFDGGTLSLETPGGTYLSKVGLPPVEARGLNPKYLLEGLEQFKAKKV
;
A
#
# COMPACT_ATOMS: atom_id res chain seq x y z
N VAL A 1 4.94 -1.80 1.11
CA VAL A 1 4.31 -0.47 0.88
C VAL A 1 4.40 0.00 -0.57
N LYS A 2 5.37 -0.48 -1.37
CA LYS A 2 5.64 -0.04 -2.76
C LYS A 2 4.39 0.10 -3.66
N TYR A 3 3.39 -0.75 -3.48
CA TYR A 3 2.15 -0.72 -4.28
C TYR A 3 1.32 0.56 -4.13
N ALA A 4 1.56 1.36 -3.08
CA ALA A 4 0.85 2.60 -2.81
C ALA A 4 1.63 3.86 -3.25
N VAL A 5 2.69 3.71 -4.03
CA VAL A 5 3.42 4.85 -4.61
C VAL A 5 2.62 5.45 -5.77
N SER A 6 2.60 6.77 -5.86
CA SER A 6 1.96 7.51 -6.96
C SER A 6 2.76 7.38 -8.25
N SER A 7 2.06 7.38 -9.38
CA SER A 7 2.65 7.57 -10.70
C SER A 7 2.45 9.01 -11.24
N ASN A 8 2.01 9.94 -10.41
CA ASN A 8 1.74 11.32 -10.81
C ASN A 8 2.92 12.22 -10.42
N ASP A 9 3.75 12.56 -11.37
CA ASP A 9 4.95 13.40 -11.22
C ASP A 9 4.67 14.82 -10.71
N ALA A 10 3.41 15.28 -10.76
CA ALA A 10 3.03 16.57 -10.17
C ALA A 10 3.12 16.58 -8.63
N ARG A 11 3.28 15.42 -8.02
CA ARG A 11 3.46 15.24 -6.57
C ARG A 11 4.66 14.31 -6.32
N PRO A 12 5.88 14.79 -6.52
CA PRO A 12 7.06 13.93 -6.54
C PRO A 12 7.35 13.25 -5.20
N ASN A 13 6.99 13.84 -4.06
CA ASN A 13 7.09 13.20 -2.75
C ASN A 13 6.19 11.96 -2.62
N GLN A 14 5.07 11.90 -3.33
CA GLN A 14 4.19 10.71 -3.38
C GLN A 14 4.71 9.64 -4.37
N CYS A 15 5.66 9.98 -5.22
CA CYS A 15 6.30 9.04 -6.12
C CYS A 15 7.47 8.28 -5.47
N CYS A 16 7.70 8.48 -4.18
CA CYS A 16 8.76 7.84 -3.41
C CYS A 16 8.20 7.10 -2.20
N ILE A 17 9.05 6.29 -1.61
CA ILE A 17 8.79 5.61 -0.34
C ILE A 17 9.51 6.39 0.74
N GLU A 18 8.82 6.77 1.79
CA GLU A 18 9.34 7.51 2.92
C GLU A 18 9.76 6.55 4.03
N PHE A 19 10.96 6.75 4.54
CA PHE A 19 11.50 6.09 5.71
C PHE A 19 11.45 7.05 6.89
N LEU A 20 10.77 6.63 7.93
CA LEU A 20 10.65 7.30 9.22
C LEU A 20 11.18 6.39 10.31
N LYS A 21 11.34 6.93 11.52
CA LYS A 21 11.64 6.08 12.68
C LYS A 21 10.54 5.03 12.85
N ASP A 22 10.93 3.77 12.87
CA ASP A 22 10.08 2.58 13.04
C ASP A 22 9.00 2.39 11.96
N LYS A 23 9.03 3.16 10.84
CA LYS A 23 7.97 3.13 9.84
C LYS A 23 8.51 3.29 8.43
N ILE A 24 7.89 2.60 7.49
CA ILE A 24 8.08 2.78 6.04
C ILE A 24 6.72 3.05 5.43
N ILE A 25 6.60 4.12 4.66
CA ILE A 25 5.32 4.63 4.19
C ILE A 25 5.35 4.91 2.69
N ALA A 26 4.21 4.67 2.05
CA ALA A 26 3.95 5.14 0.69
C ALA A 26 2.51 5.67 0.60
N VAL A 27 2.30 6.71 -0.20
CA VAL A 27 1.01 7.36 -0.38
C VAL A 27 0.83 7.83 -1.81
N ASP A 28 -0.38 7.70 -2.37
CA ASP A 28 -0.69 8.18 -3.73
C ASP A 28 -1.83 9.22 -3.79
N GLY A 29 -2.24 9.72 -2.62
CA GLY A 29 -3.34 10.69 -2.48
C GLY A 29 -4.72 10.06 -2.36
N TYR A 30 -4.86 8.75 -2.58
CA TYR A 30 -6.11 7.99 -2.41
C TYR A 30 -5.99 6.88 -1.38
N ARG A 31 -4.78 6.42 -1.13
CA ARG A 31 -4.45 5.37 -0.17
C ARG A 31 -3.10 5.64 0.46
N LEU A 32 -2.92 5.05 1.62
CA LEU A 32 -1.67 5.03 2.37
C LEU A 32 -1.36 3.59 2.72
N ALA A 33 -0.11 3.18 2.51
CA ALA A 33 0.42 1.93 2.98
C ALA A 33 1.55 2.21 3.97
N MET A 34 1.47 1.59 5.13
CA MET A 34 2.45 1.73 6.19
C MET A 34 2.90 0.34 6.66
N SER A 35 4.19 0.17 6.83
CA SER A 35 4.80 -0.95 7.55
C SER A 35 5.49 -0.41 8.78
N THR A 36 5.25 -1.04 9.92
CA THR A 36 5.93 -0.70 11.17
C THR A 36 6.93 -1.79 11.49
N ASP A 37 8.20 -1.41 11.68
CA ASP A 37 9.28 -2.31 12.03
C ASP A 37 10.27 -1.58 12.93
N PRO A 38 10.43 -1.99 14.20
CA PRO A 38 11.39 -1.38 15.12
C PRO A 38 12.85 -1.43 14.66
N ALA A 39 13.18 -2.35 13.72
CA ALA A 39 14.52 -2.43 13.13
C ALA A 39 14.81 -1.25 12.19
N VAL A 40 13.79 -0.56 11.69
CA VAL A 40 13.93 0.66 10.89
C VAL A 40 14.22 1.83 11.83
N ASN A 41 15.48 2.01 12.20
CA ASN A 41 15.90 3.05 13.13
C ASN A 41 16.63 4.16 12.38
N VAL A 42 15.90 5.09 11.79
CA VAL A 42 16.43 6.25 11.09
C VAL A 42 16.25 7.52 11.93
N GLU A 43 17.31 8.32 12.06
CA GLU A 43 17.28 9.56 12.85
C GLU A 43 16.53 10.68 12.12
N LYS A 44 16.66 10.73 10.80
CA LYS A 44 16.03 11.73 9.95
C LYS A 44 15.21 11.05 8.86
N PRO A 45 13.98 11.53 8.61
CA PRO A 45 13.19 11.04 7.47
C PRO A 45 13.93 11.21 6.16
N PHE A 46 13.79 10.25 5.25
CA PHE A 46 14.32 10.32 3.90
C PHE A 46 13.46 9.54 2.92
N TYR A 47 13.63 9.81 1.64
CA TYR A 47 12.87 9.23 0.55
C TYR A 47 13.73 8.30 -0.30
N ILE A 48 13.15 7.19 -0.72
CA ILE A 48 13.75 6.27 -1.69
C ILE A 48 12.81 6.12 -2.89
N PRO A 49 13.32 6.22 -4.13
CA PRO A 49 12.55 5.88 -5.32
C PRO A 49 12.10 4.41 -5.31
N PRO A 50 10.89 4.08 -5.80
CA PRO A 50 10.34 2.73 -5.75
C PRO A 50 11.14 1.71 -6.56
N GLU A 51 11.92 2.13 -7.53
CA GLU A 51 12.85 1.30 -8.31
C GLU A 51 13.92 0.72 -7.40
N VAL A 52 14.52 1.55 -6.55
CA VAL A 52 15.55 1.12 -5.60
C VAL A 52 14.99 0.12 -4.59
N MET A 53 13.74 0.28 -4.18
CA MET A 53 13.09 -0.69 -3.28
C MET A 53 12.99 -2.10 -3.89
N ALA A 54 12.95 -2.21 -5.22
CA ALA A 54 13.00 -3.52 -5.87
C ALA A 54 14.39 -4.15 -5.71
N GLU A 55 15.45 -3.36 -5.85
CA GLU A 55 16.84 -3.81 -5.65
C GLU A 55 17.09 -4.23 -4.20
N LEU A 56 16.44 -3.60 -3.22
CA LEU A 56 16.58 -3.97 -1.81
C LEU A 56 16.07 -5.38 -1.49
N THR A 57 15.29 -6.00 -2.38
CA THR A 57 14.93 -7.42 -2.22
C THR A 57 16.13 -8.36 -2.30
N MET A 58 17.26 -7.92 -2.84
CA MET A 58 18.52 -8.68 -2.89
C MET A 58 19.12 -8.88 -1.50
N PHE A 59 18.73 -8.07 -0.51
CA PHE A 59 19.17 -8.20 0.88
C PHE A 59 18.28 -9.13 1.72
N LYS A 60 17.32 -9.80 1.09
CA LYS A 60 16.43 -10.71 1.81
C LYS A 60 17.23 -11.71 2.65
N ASP A 61 16.81 -11.87 3.90
CA ASP A 61 17.43 -12.77 4.88
C ASP A 61 18.90 -12.39 5.25
N GLN A 62 19.30 -11.13 5.02
CA GLN A 62 20.61 -10.60 5.41
C GLN A 62 20.45 -9.48 6.43
N ASP A 63 21.35 -9.40 7.39
CA ASP A 63 21.48 -8.24 8.25
C ASP A 63 22.04 -7.07 7.44
N CYS A 64 21.35 -5.93 7.50
CA CYS A 64 21.71 -4.75 6.73
C CYS A 64 21.82 -3.52 7.62
N THR A 65 22.73 -2.63 7.23
CA THR A 65 22.85 -1.30 7.81
C THR A 65 22.35 -0.25 6.81
N ILE A 66 21.54 0.69 7.29
CA ILE A 66 21.12 1.85 6.52
C ILE A 66 21.89 3.07 7.00
N SER A 67 22.65 3.68 6.10
CA SER A 67 23.37 4.93 6.34
C SER A 67 22.75 6.05 5.51
N VAL A 68 22.46 7.18 6.15
CA VAL A 68 21.76 8.31 5.52
C VAL A 68 22.63 9.56 5.60
N GLY A 69 23.03 10.11 4.46
CA GLY A 69 23.70 11.38 4.32
C GLY A 69 22.76 12.51 3.90
N GLU A 70 23.31 13.61 3.40
CA GLU A 70 22.51 14.74 2.93
C GLU A 70 21.83 14.47 1.57
N GLU A 71 22.57 13.87 0.63
CA GLU A 71 22.07 13.60 -0.73
C GLU A 71 21.98 12.11 -1.07
N TRP A 72 22.59 11.25 -0.25
CA TRP A 72 22.71 9.83 -0.54
C TRP A 72 22.35 8.97 0.66
N ALA A 73 21.67 7.87 0.39
CA ALA A 73 21.50 6.78 1.33
C ALA A 73 22.23 5.53 0.80
N ALA A 74 22.77 4.75 1.72
CA ALA A 74 23.35 3.44 1.45
C ALA A 74 22.65 2.37 2.27
N VAL A 75 22.38 1.23 1.62
CA VAL A 75 21.99 0.00 2.30
C VAL A 75 23.11 -1.01 2.06
N GLU A 76 23.65 -1.57 3.12
CA GLU A 76 24.84 -2.42 3.08
C GLU A 76 24.63 -3.70 3.87
N SER A 77 25.10 -4.82 3.30
CA SER A 77 25.35 -6.07 4.00
C SER A 77 26.84 -6.43 3.87
N GLU A 78 27.24 -7.60 4.36
CA GLU A 78 28.62 -8.08 4.18
C GLU A 78 29.02 -8.24 2.70
N THR A 79 28.07 -8.50 1.82
CA THR A 79 28.35 -8.89 0.43
C THR A 79 27.82 -7.91 -0.61
N LEU A 80 26.94 -6.98 -0.21
CA LEU A 80 26.26 -6.11 -1.15
C LEU A 80 26.11 -4.69 -0.58
N ARG A 81 26.28 -3.71 -1.47
CA ARG A 81 26.03 -2.31 -1.17
C ARG A 81 25.16 -1.69 -2.27
N VAL A 82 24.06 -1.06 -1.88
CA VAL A 82 23.20 -0.28 -2.77
C VAL A 82 23.25 1.18 -2.33
N LEU A 83 23.57 2.07 -3.26
CA LEU A 83 23.55 3.51 -3.06
C LEU A 83 22.40 4.12 -3.83
N THR A 84 21.65 5.01 -3.18
CA THR A 84 20.57 5.75 -3.83
C THR A 84 20.67 7.23 -3.51
N ARG A 85 20.31 8.06 -4.48
CA ARG A 85 20.17 9.48 -4.23
C ARG A 85 18.89 9.74 -3.45
N ILE A 86 18.98 10.60 -2.44
CA ILE A 86 17.83 11.04 -1.65
C ILE A 86 17.17 12.22 -2.38
N PRO A 87 15.94 12.11 -2.85
CA PRO A 87 15.20 13.25 -3.35
C PRO A 87 14.97 14.27 -2.22
N GLY A 88 15.28 15.54 -2.47
CA GLY A 88 15.09 16.63 -1.51
C GLY A 88 13.63 17.11 -1.48
N TYR A 89 12.70 16.28 -1.01
CA TYR A 89 11.30 16.64 -0.88
C TYR A 89 10.95 16.96 0.56
N ASP A 90 10.00 17.90 0.73
CA ASP A 90 9.38 18.14 2.02
C ASP A 90 8.55 16.93 2.47
N GLY A 91 8.66 16.59 3.75
CA GLY A 91 7.95 15.45 4.33
C GLY A 91 6.43 15.59 4.20
N PHE A 92 5.76 14.44 4.07
CA PHE A 92 4.31 14.35 4.16
C PHE A 92 3.94 14.06 5.63
N ASP A 93 3.09 14.91 6.22
CA ASP A 93 2.59 14.65 7.56
C ASP A 93 1.60 13.48 7.55
N VAL A 94 2.16 12.28 7.71
CA VAL A 94 1.43 11.02 7.66
C VAL A 94 0.44 10.90 8.79
N GLU A 95 0.78 11.39 9.97
CA GLU A 95 -0.07 11.23 11.16
C GLU A 95 -1.39 12.00 10.99
N ARG A 96 -1.38 13.11 10.28
CA ARG A 96 -2.62 13.83 9.92
C ARG A 96 -3.49 13.10 8.92
N ALA A 97 -2.92 12.21 8.11
CA ALA A 97 -3.65 11.44 7.11
C ALA A 97 -4.29 10.18 7.68
N ILE A 98 -3.80 9.68 8.81
CA ILE A 98 -4.33 8.46 9.43
C ILE A 98 -5.50 8.84 10.34
N PRO A 99 -6.71 8.26 10.11
CA PRO A 99 -7.83 8.47 11.01
C PRO A 99 -7.49 7.98 12.42
N THR A 100 -7.76 8.79 13.42
CA THR A 100 -7.53 8.45 14.84
C THR A 100 -8.68 7.69 15.48
N SER A 101 -9.85 7.67 14.81
CA SER A 101 -11.03 6.94 15.26
C SER A 101 -11.82 6.38 14.09
N PHE A 102 -12.42 5.22 14.31
CA PHE A 102 -13.31 4.57 13.37
C PHE A 102 -14.68 4.40 14.02
N SER A 103 -15.75 4.66 13.27
CA SER A 103 -17.12 4.49 13.77
C SER A 103 -17.47 3.02 13.98
N THR A 104 -16.82 2.13 13.25
CA THR A 104 -17.11 0.69 13.29
C THR A 104 -15.88 -0.10 12.82
N GLU A 105 -15.62 -1.22 13.47
CA GLU A 105 -14.55 -2.17 13.13
C GLU A 105 -15.15 -3.56 12.99
N TYR A 106 -14.72 -4.29 11.97
CA TYR A 106 -15.19 -5.65 11.71
C TYR A 106 -14.03 -6.61 11.48
N PRO A 107 -14.06 -7.80 12.08
CA PRO A 107 -13.15 -8.86 11.67
C PRO A 107 -13.52 -9.34 10.26
N VAL A 108 -12.50 -9.56 9.43
CA VAL A 108 -12.66 -9.97 8.04
C VAL A 108 -11.81 -11.21 7.77
N ASP A 109 -12.38 -12.21 7.12
CA ASP A 109 -11.60 -13.27 6.49
C ASP A 109 -10.97 -12.69 5.21
N VAL A 110 -9.66 -12.45 5.28
CA VAL A 110 -8.92 -11.81 4.18
C VAL A 110 -8.88 -12.71 2.95
N ASP A 111 -8.73 -14.02 3.10
CA ASP A 111 -8.65 -14.94 1.97
C ASP A 111 -9.98 -14.97 1.22
N GLN A 112 -11.10 -15.09 1.95
CA GLN A 112 -12.43 -15.04 1.36
C GLN A 112 -12.68 -13.71 0.65
N LEU A 113 -12.41 -12.59 1.32
CA LEU A 113 -12.63 -11.26 0.73
C LEU A 113 -11.78 -11.05 -0.52
N LEU A 114 -10.52 -11.51 -0.50
CA LEU A 114 -9.61 -11.39 -1.63
C LEU A 114 -10.11 -12.18 -2.84
N ASP A 115 -10.59 -13.40 -2.63
CA ASP A 115 -11.10 -14.24 -3.72
C ASP A 115 -12.37 -13.63 -4.36
N GLU A 116 -13.27 -13.07 -3.55
CA GLU A 116 -14.48 -12.39 -4.03
C GLU A 116 -14.16 -11.09 -4.80
N VAL A 117 -13.20 -10.31 -4.30
CA VAL A 117 -12.75 -9.11 -5.00
C VAL A 117 -12.06 -9.46 -6.32
N ARG A 118 -11.24 -10.53 -6.36
CA ARG A 118 -10.63 -11.05 -7.59
C ARG A 118 -11.67 -11.49 -8.61
N TYR A 119 -12.68 -12.22 -8.14
CA TYR A 119 -13.80 -12.62 -8.99
C TYR A 119 -14.46 -11.41 -9.66
N LEU A 120 -14.87 -10.40 -8.87
CA LEU A 120 -15.49 -9.20 -9.41
C LEU A 120 -14.53 -8.39 -10.31
N ASN A 121 -13.26 -8.32 -9.95
CA ASN A 121 -12.25 -7.60 -10.74
C ASN A 121 -12.06 -8.23 -12.15
N GLY A 122 -12.32 -9.54 -12.30
CA GLY A 122 -12.29 -10.22 -13.59
C GLY A 122 -13.29 -9.67 -14.63
N PHE A 123 -14.33 -8.98 -14.18
CA PHE A 123 -15.33 -8.34 -15.05
C PHE A 123 -15.02 -6.87 -15.37
N ILE A 124 -13.95 -6.32 -14.81
CA ILE A 124 -13.55 -4.93 -15.03
C ILE A 124 -12.73 -4.84 -16.32
N THR A 125 -13.17 -3.99 -17.21
CA THR A 125 -12.46 -3.68 -18.46
C THR A 125 -12.01 -2.22 -18.45
N ALA A 126 -11.13 -1.84 -19.38
CA ALA A 126 -10.71 -0.44 -19.55
C ALA A 126 -11.91 0.53 -19.72
N LYS A 127 -13.04 0.03 -20.20
CA LYS A 127 -14.28 0.79 -20.40
C LYS A 127 -15.17 0.82 -19.14
N THR A 128 -14.93 -0.08 -18.18
CA THR A 128 -15.78 -0.28 -16.99
C THR A 128 -15.00 0.15 -15.74
N ARG A 129 -14.70 1.43 -15.60
CA ARG A 129 -14.00 1.98 -14.42
C ARG A 129 -14.98 2.27 -13.27
N LYS A 130 -15.81 1.27 -12.91
CA LYS A 130 -16.74 1.43 -11.79
C LYS A 130 -16.14 0.87 -10.49
N PRO A 131 -16.45 1.48 -9.34
CA PRO A 131 -16.03 0.94 -8.04
C PRO A 131 -16.74 -0.37 -7.74
N ILE A 132 -16.12 -1.25 -6.98
CA ILE A 132 -16.83 -2.31 -6.26
C ILE A 132 -17.58 -1.64 -5.11
N ARG A 133 -18.86 -1.94 -5.01
CA ARG A 133 -19.73 -1.41 -3.98
C ARG A 133 -19.91 -2.43 -2.86
N PHE A 134 -19.70 -2.00 -1.64
CA PHE A 134 -20.06 -2.72 -0.42
C PHE A 134 -21.45 -2.27 0.01
N ASP A 135 -22.35 -3.19 0.26
CA ASP A 135 -23.69 -2.89 0.71
C ASP A 135 -24.26 -4.10 1.46
N GLY A 136 -24.56 -3.95 2.75
CA GLY A 136 -25.25 -4.96 3.54
C GLY A 136 -24.62 -6.36 3.53
N GLY A 137 -23.29 -6.47 3.52
CA GLY A 137 -22.58 -7.74 3.45
C GLY A 137 -22.45 -8.34 2.05
N THR A 138 -22.81 -7.56 1.03
CA THR A 138 -22.68 -7.93 -0.38
C THR A 138 -21.67 -7.02 -1.07
N LEU A 139 -20.84 -7.62 -1.92
CA LEU A 139 -20.05 -6.91 -2.91
C LEU A 139 -20.81 -6.89 -4.23
N SER A 140 -20.85 -5.76 -4.89
CA SER A 140 -21.47 -5.64 -6.21
C SER A 140 -20.60 -4.84 -7.18
N LEU A 141 -20.68 -5.21 -8.45
CA LEU A 141 -20.05 -4.51 -9.55
C LEU A 141 -21.07 -4.36 -10.69
N GLU A 142 -21.34 -3.13 -11.06
CA GLU A 142 -22.15 -2.82 -12.23
C GLU A 142 -21.27 -2.67 -13.47
N THR A 143 -21.64 -3.35 -14.53
CA THR A 143 -20.99 -3.26 -15.85
C THR A 143 -22.04 -3.07 -16.94
N PRO A 144 -21.66 -2.71 -18.17
CA PRO A 144 -22.61 -2.68 -19.28
C PRO A 144 -23.28 -4.04 -19.57
N GLY A 145 -22.64 -5.15 -19.20
CA GLY A 145 -23.16 -6.51 -19.36
C GLY A 145 -24.10 -6.99 -18.25
N GLY A 146 -24.20 -6.23 -17.15
CA GLY A 146 -25.05 -6.59 -16.01
C GLY A 146 -24.41 -6.27 -14.65
N THR A 147 -25.13 -6.67 -13.61
CA THR A 147 -24.65 -6.52 -12.22
C THR A 147 -24.16 -7.88 -11.70
N TYR A 148 -22.94 -7.90 -11.23
CA TYR A 148 -22.31 -9.06 -10.60
C TYR A 148 -22.36 -8.87 -9.07
N LEU A 149 -22.77 -9.91 -8.37
CA LEU A 149 -22.95 -9.91 -6.92
C LEU A 149 -22.11 -11.02 -6.30
N SER A 150 -21.52 -10.71 -5.16
CA SER A 150 -20.84 -11.68 -4.31
C SER A 150 -21.22 -11.46 -2.84
N LYS A 151 -21.48 -12.52 -2.11
CA LYS A 151 -21.78 -12.46 -0.68
C LYS A 151 -20.48 -12.61 0.11
N VAL A 152 -20.19 -11.62 0.94
CA VAL A 152 -19.08 -11.67 1.90
C VAL A 152 -19.68 -11.69 3.31
N GLY A 153 -19.04 -12.42 4.21
CA GLY A 153 -19.46 -12.53 5.60
C GLY A 153 -19.26 -11.26 6.43
N LEU A 154 -19.43 -10.09 5.79
CA LEU A 154 -19.34 -8.80 6.46
C LEU A 154 -20.72 -8.43 7.04
N PRO A 155 -20.77 -7.80 8.23
CA PRO A 155 -21.98 -7.24 8.75
C PRO A 155 -22.50 -6.11 7.85
N PRO A 156 -23.77 -5.73 7.99
CA PRO A 156 -24.34 -4.61 7.23
C PRO A 156 -23.54 -3.33 7.47
N VAL A 157 -22.93 -2.81 6.44
CA VAL A 157 -22.24 -1.52 6.44
C VAL A 157 -22.98 -0.54 5.53
N GLU A 158 -22.86 0.74 5.81
CA GLU A 158 -23.33 1.77 4.90
C GLU A 158 -22.68 1.59 3.53
N ALA A 159 -23.46 1.71 2.47
CA ALA A 159 -22.99 1.49 1.11
C ALA A 159 -21.79 2.39 0.76
N ARG A 160 -20.66 1.77 0.38
CA ARG A 160 -19.42 2.42 0.01
C ARG A 160 -18.88 1.86 -1.29
N GLY A 161 -18.33 2.74 -2.12
CA GLY A 161 -17.64 2.35 -3.35
C GLY A 161 -16.12 2.38 -3.14
N LEU A 162 -15.45 1.27 -3.48
CA LEU A 162 -13.98 1.15 -3.39
C LEU A 162 -13.38 0.86 -4.75
N ASN A 163 -12.22 1.43 -5.00
CA ASN A 163 -11.45 1.13 -6.20
C ASN A 163 -10.96 -0.33 -6.13
N PRO A 164 -11.36 -1.20 -7.07
CA PRO A 164 -10.99 -2.63 -7.04
C PRO A 164 -9.49 -2.87 -7.02
N LYS A 165 -8.73 -2.09 -7.78
CA LYS A 165 -7.27 -2.19 -7.83
C LYS A 165 -6.65 -1.92 -6.46
N TYR A 166 -7.07 -0.83 -5.80
CA TYR A 166 -6.52 -0.47 -4.50
C TYR A 166 -6.86 -1.50 -3.43
N LEU A 167 -8.09 -2.02 -3.49
CA LEU A 167 -8.53 -3.05 -2.57
C LEU A 167 -7.75 -4.36 -2.75
N LEU A 168 -7.55 -4.82 -4.00
CA LEU A 168 -6.75 -6.01 -4.30
C LEU A 168 -5.32 -5.88 -3.82
N GLU A 169 -4.63 -4.81 -4.23
CA GLU A 169 -3.24 -4.60 -3.88
C GLU A 169 -3.02 -4.50 -2.36
N GLY A 170 -4.00 -3.93 -1.63
CA GLY A 170 -3.99 -3.91 -0.17
C GLY A 170 -4.20 -5.28 0.46
N LEU A 171 -5.25 -6.01 0.05
CA LEU A 171 -5.57 -7.33 0.61
C LEU A 171 -4.48 -8.36 0.36
N GLU A 172 -3.81 -8.31 -0.78
CA GLU A 172 -2.70 -9.22 -1.11
C GLU A 172 -1.53 -9.12 -0.12
N GLN A 173 -1.34 -7.96 0.51
CA GLN A 173 -0.28 -7.79 1.51
C GLN A 173 -0.56 -8.55 2.81
N PHE A 174 -1.82 -8.77 3.15
CA PHE A 174 -2.21 -9.52 4.35
C PHE A 174 -2.09 -11.04 4.15
N LYS A 175 -2.27 -11.53 2.93
CA LYS A 175 -2.11 -12.94 2.60
C LYS A 175 -0.67 -13.44 2.80
N ALA A 176 0.31 -12.61 2.49
CA ALA A 176 1.73 -12.95 2.61
C ALA A 176 2.23 -13.12 4.06
N LYS A 177 1.42 -12.79 5.06
CA LYS A 177 1.81 -12.83 6.50
C LYS A 177 1.33 -14.08 7.24
N LYS A 178 0.72 -15.05 6.58
CA LYS A 178 0.49 -16.38 7.18
C LYS A 178 1.78 -17.19 7.09
N VAL A 179 2.69 -16.96 8.02
CA VAL A 179 3.80 -17.86 8.37
C VAL A 179 3.52 -18.38 9.78
#